data_6533d40071358c902dd978813699604c
#
_entry.id   6533d40071358c902dd978813699604c
#
_cell.length_a   1.000
_cell.length_b   1.000
_cell.length_c   1.000
_cell.angle_alpha   90.00
_cell.angle_beta   90.00
_cell.angle_gamma   90.00
#
_symmetry.space_group_name_H-M   'P 1'
#
loop_
_entity.id
_entity.type
_entity.pdbx_description
1 polymer ?
#
loop_
_entity_poly.entity_id
_entity_poly.type
_entity_poly.pdbx_seq_one_letter_code
_entity_poly.pdbx_strand_id
1 'polypeptide(L)'
;MHAKDFLRMFAYDHWANRECLAAMRAAGSVSTDTVGRMAHILSAQKLWLERILRQRQSMPVWPVSTIEDCIALADEMSSAWRNYLAPQLPPGSLDDQVEYRNSKGEPWSSRVEDILTHVLFHSAYHRGQIALQMRSAGMEPAYTDFIHAVRQGFVE
;
A
#
# COMPACT_ATOMS: atom_id res chain seq x y z
N MET A 1 -14.08 11.85 4.23
CA MET A 1 -13.74 10.90 5.34
C MET A 1 -12.91 11.64 6.39
N HIS A 2 -12.83 11.12 7.61
CA HIS A 2 -11.96 11.69 8.64
C HIS A 2 -10.61 10.95 8.71
N ALA A 3 -9.59 11.59 9.28
CA ALA A 3 -8.26 10.97 9.42
C ALA A 3 -8.31 9.59 10.13
N LYS A 4 -9.18 9.43 11.14
CA LYS A 4 -9.40 8.15 11.84
C LYS A 4 -9.93 7.04 10.92
N ASP A 5 -10.73 7.39 9.91
CA ASP A 5 -11.28 6.42 8.97
C ASP A 5 -10.16 5.91 8.04
N PHE A 6 -9.29 6.81 7.59
CA PHE A 6 -8.09 6.44 6.84
C PHE A 6 -7.12 5.62 7.69
N LEU A 7 -6.91 5.99 8.95
CA LEU A 7 -6.05 5.20 9.85
C LEU A 7 -6.51 3.74 9.94
N ARG A 8 -7.83 3.52 10.09
CA ARG A 8 -8.43 2.19 10.08
C ARG A 8 -8.24 1.47 8.74
N MET A 9 -8.43 2.15 7.62
CA MET A 9 -8.26 1.56 6.29
C MET A 9 -6.80 1.23 5.97
N PHE A 10 -5.85 2.06 6.40
CA PHE A 10 -4.42 1.75 6.27
C PHE A 10 -3.99 0.61 7.20
N ALA A 11 -4.59 0.45 8.37
CA ALA A 11 -4.36 -0.72 9.22
C ALA A 11 -4.81 -2.01 8.52
N TYR A 12 -5.98 -1.98 7.87
CA TYR A 12 -6.43 -3.10 7.02
C TYR A 12 -5.47 -3.35 5.85
N ASP A 13 -5.07 -2.31 5.12
CA ASP A 13 -4.19 -2.45 3.97
C ASP A 13 -2.84 -3.08 4.37
N HIS A 14 -2.27 -2.65 5.49
CA HIS A 14 -1.05 -3.23 6.04
C HIS A 14 -1.25 -4.72 6.40
N TRP A 15 -2.32 -5.07 7.12
CA TRP A 15 -2.65 -6.45 7.42
C TRP A 15 -2.75 -7.28 6.13
N ALA A 16 -3.49 -6.81 5.15
CA ALA A 16 -3.69 -7.51 3.88
C ALA A 16 -2.38 -7.71 3.09
N ASN A 17 -1.50 -6.72 3.08
CA ASN A 17 -0.17 -6.82 2.48
C ASN A 17 0.69 -7.88 3.19
N ARG A 18 0.65 -7.94 4.52
CA ARG A 18 1.36 -8.94 5.31
C ARG A 18 0.84 -10.35 5.06
N GLU A 19 -0.48 -10.53 4.98
CA GLU A 19 -1.08 -11.83 4.63
C GLU A 19 -0.65 -12.30 3.24
N CYS A 20 -0.64 -11.39 2.24
CA CYS A 20 -0.14 -11.70 0.91
C CYS A 20 1.33 -12.11 0.93
N LEU A 21 2.19 -11.37 1.64
CA LEU A 21 3.61 -11.70 1.78
C LEU A 21 3.82 -13.04 2.48
N ALA A 22 3.05 -13.34 3.52
CA ALA A 22 3.10 -14.62 4.21
C ALA A 22 2.72 -15.79 3.28
N ALA A 23 1.65 -15.64 2.49
CA ALA A 23 1.25 -16.64 1.50
C ALA A 23 2.30 -16.83 0.40
N MET A 24 2.88 -15.75 -0.12
CA MET A 24 3.97 -15.78 -1.11
C MET A 24 5.20 -16.50 -0.55
N ARG A 25 5.57 -16.23 0.69
CA ARG A 25 6.70 -16.87 1.37
C ARG A 25 6.45 -18.37 1.60
N ALA A 26 5.26 -18.73 2.04
CA ALA A 26 4.86 -20.12 2.26
C ALA A 26 4.83 -20.94 0.97
N ALA A 27 4.48 -20.33 -0.16
CA ALA A 27 4.46 -20.97 -1.48
C ALA A 27 5.87 -21.34 -1.99
N GLY A 28 6.91 -20.63 -1.57
CA GLY A 28 8.34 -20.96 -1.78
C GLY A 28 8.87 -20.69 -3.19
N SER A 29 8.02 -20.62 -4.22
CA SER A 29 8.45 -20.47 -5.62
C SER A 29 7.59 -19.47 -6.42
N VAL A 30 7.31 -18.35 -5.82
CA VAL A 30 6.53 -17.27 -6.47
C VAL A 30 7.35 -16.62 -7.59
N SER A 31 6.70 -16.29 -8.71
CA SER A 31 7.37 -15.65 -9.83
C SER A 31 7.92 -14.27 -9.49
N THR A 32 8.98 -13.86 -10.18
CA THR A 32 9.55 -12.50 -10.04
C THR A 32 8.55 -11.41 -10.39
N ASP A 33 7.61 -11.67 -11.31
CA ASP A 33 6.52 -10.73 -11.65
C ASP A 33 5.55 -10.55 -10.47
N THR A 34 5.21 -11.62 -9.77
CA THR A 34 4.34 -11.56 -8.59
C THR A 34 5.02 -10.80 -7.44
N VAL A 35 6.31 -11.06 -7.19
CA VAL A 35 7.10 -10.29 -6.20
C VAL A 35 7.21 -8.82 -6.62
N GLY A 36 7.45 -8.56 -7.90
CA GLY A 36 7.51 -7.21 -8.46
C GLY A 36 6.20 -6.42 -8.27
N ARG A 37 5.03 -7.07 -8.32
CA ARG A 37 3.74 -6.43 -8.02
C ARG A 37 3.60 -6.03 -6.55
N MET A 38 4.04 -6.88 -5.64
CA MET A 38 4.05 -6.53 -4.22
C MET A 38 5.03 -5.38 -3.95
N ALA A 39 6.21 -5.43 -4.52
CA ALA A 39 7.18 -4.35 -4.44
C ALA A 39 6.62 -3.03 -5.01
N HIS A 40 5.86 -3.10 -6.11
CA HIS A 40 5.18 -1.94 -6.69
C HIS A 40 4.09 -1.36 -5.77
N ILE A 41 3.28 -2.19 -5.11
CA ILE A 41 2.31 -1.71 -4.10
C ILE A 41 3.03 -0.85 -3.06
N LEU A 42 4.10 -1.37 -2.49
CA LEU A 42 4.82 -0.72 -1.39
C LEU A 42 5.60 0.51 -1.84
N SER A 43 6.24 0.45 -3.01
CA SER A 43 6.93 1.62 -3.58
C SER A 43 5.96 2.74 -3.96
N ALA A 44 4.77 2.41 -4.44
CA ALA A 44 3.72 3.39 -4.71
C ALA A 44 3.21 4.05 -3.42
N GLN A 45 3.04 3.29 -2.34
CA GLN A 45 2.71 3.83 -1.03
C GLN A 45 3.77 4.84 -0.56
N LYS A 46 5.04 4.48 -0.70
CA LYS A 46 6.16 5.36 -0.34
C LYS A 46 6.19 6.62 -1.20
N LEU A 47 6.06 6.48 -2.51
CA LEU A 47 6.03 7.60 -3.45
C LEU A 47 4.94 8.62 -3.10
N TRP A 48 3.72 8.15 -2.83
CA TRP A 48 2.62 9.04 -2.50
C TRP A 48 2.79 9.73 -1.16
N LEU A 49 3.33 9.03 -0.16
CA LEU A 49 3.66 9.65 1.13
C LEU A 49 4.75 10.72 0.97
N GLU A 50 5.81 10.42 0.21
CA GLU A 50 6.89 11.38 -0.11
C GLU A 50 6.34 12.64 -0.82
N ARG A 51 5.39 12.47 -1.76
CA ARG A 51 4.72 13.60 -2.42
C ARG A 51 3.93 14.46 -1.44
N ILE A 52 3.14 13.84 -0.55
CA ILE A 52 2.40 14.55 0.50
C ILE A 52 3.36 15.32 1.41
N LEU A 53 4.47 14.70 1.81
CA LEU A 53 5.49 15.30 2.68
C LEU A 53 6.45 16.24 1.94
N ARG A 54 6.25 16.46 0.64
CA ARG A 54 7.13 17.26 -0.24
C ARG A 54 8.58 16.80 -0.22
N GLN A 55 8.78 15.50 -0.09
CA GLN A 55 10.08 14.86 -0.13
C GLN A 55 10.41 14.39 -1.55
N ARG A 56 11.69 14.20 -1.83
CA ARG A 56 12.15 13.65 -3.09
C ARG A 56 11.83 12.16 -3.15
N GLN A 57 11.39 11.67 -4.30
CA GLN A 57 11.22 10.24 -4.57
C GLN A 57 12.52 9.48 -4.29
N SER A 58 12.45 8.48 -3.42
CA SER A 58 13.61 7.73 -2.92
C SER A 58 13.83 6.38 -3.59
N MET A 59 12.82 5.86 -4.32
CA MET A 59 12.93 4.56 -4.98
C MET A 59 12.14 4.51 -6.29
N PRO A 60 12.48 3.59 -7.21
CA PRO A 60 11.72 3.39 -8.44
C PRO A 60 10.28 2.97 -8.18
N VAL A 61 9.36 3.27 -9.11
CA VAL A 61 7.95 2.85 -9.04
C VAL A 61 7.80 1.32 -9.15
N TRP A 62 8.69 0.68 -9.92
CA TRP A 62 8.77 -0.77 -10.08
C TRP A 62 10.17 -1.26 -9.67
N PRO A 63 10.45 -1.37 -8.36
CA PRO A 63 11.76 -1.82 -7.90
C PRO A 63 11.94 -3.33 -8.11
N VAL A 64 13.16 -3.74 -8.32
CA VAL A 64 13.54 -5.15 -8.18
C VAL A 64 13.70 -5.43 -6.69
N SER A 65 13.01 -6.45 -6.20
CA SER A 65 12.94 -6.75 -4.76
C SER A 65 12.85 -8.25 -4.51
N THR A 66 13.19 -8.63 -3.29
CA THR A 66 12.89 -9.96 -2.72
C THR A 66 11.62 -9.89 -1.85
N ILE A 67 11.11 -11.06 -1.43
CA ILE A 67 10.00 -11.12 -0.47
C ILE A 67 10.42 -10.48 0.87
N GLU A 68 11.63 -10.71 1.31
CA GLU A 68 12.21 -10.17 2.55
C GLU A 68 12.30 -8.64 2.49
N ASP A 69 12.75 -8.08 1.37
CA ASP A 69 12.76 -6.62 1.16
C ASP A 69 11.34 -6.04 1.21
N CYS A 70 10.37 -6.74 0.61
CA CYS A 70 8.96 -6.34 0.67
C CYS A 70 8.41 -6.39 2.09
N ILE A 71 8.76 -7.40 2.89
CA ILE A 71 8.35 -7.49 4.30
C ILE A 71 8.88 -6.29 5.09
N ALA A 72 10.16 -5.98 4.95
CA ALA A 72 10.79 -4.84 5.61
C ALA A 72 10.14 -3.51 5.20
N LEU A 73 9.89 -3.31 3.91
CA LEU A 73 9.26 -2.10 3.38
C LEU A 73 7.79 -2.00 3.81
N ALA A 74 7.05 -3.12 3.92
CA ALA A 74 5.69 -3.13 4.41
C ALA A 74 5.60 -2.65 5.87
N ASP A 75 6.52 -3.07 6.72
CA ASP A 75 6.59 -2.63 8.11
C ASP A 75 6.99 -1.15 8.22
N GLU A 76 7.93 -0.69 7.39
CA GLU A 76 8.28 0.73 7.27
C GLU A 76 7.06 1.57 6.89
N MET A 77 6.33 1.17 5.84
CA MET A 77 5.16 1.91 5.36
C MET A 77 4.01 1.90 6.36
N SER A 78 3.78 0.81 7.07
CA SER A 78 2.80 0.76 8.16
C SER A 78 3.07 1.81 9.23
N SER A 79 4.31 1.91 9.66
CA SER A 79 4.73 2.89 10.67
C SER A 79 4.63 4.32 10.14
N ALA A 80 5.07 4.55 8.90
CA ALA A 80 5.08 5.87 8.26
C ALA A 80 3.64 6.41 8.05
N TRP A 81 2.73 5.60 7.54
CA TRP A 81 1.33 6.00 7.35
C TRP A 81 0.61 6.22 8.68
N ARG A 82 0.86 5.37 9.69
CA ARG A 82 0.31 5.56 11.04
C ARG A 82 0.78 6.86 11.65
N ASN A 83 2.06 7.20 11.52
CA ASN A 83 2.61 8.44 12.03
C ASN A 83 2.02 9.66 11.30
N TYR A 84 1.87 9.58 9.98
CA TYR A 84 1.26 10.66 9.19
C TYR A 84 -0.21 10.89 9.56
N LEU A 85 -0.99 9.82 9.72
CA LEU A 85 -2.42 9.86 10.04
C LEU A 85 -2.73 9.97 11.55
N ALA A 86 -1.71 10.12 12.38
CA ALA A 86 -1.86 10.21 13.83
C ALA A 86 -2.84 11.33 14.25
N PRO A 87 -3.38 11.27 15.49
CA PRO A 87 -4.44 12.19 15.95
C PRO A 87 -4.11 13.69 15.89
N GLN A 88 -2.84 14.04 15.73
CA GLN A 88 -2.37 15.43 15.58
C GLN A 88 -2.42 15.97 14.15
N LEU A 89 -2.97 15.24 13.18
CA LEU A 89 -3.15 15.78 11.84
C LEU A 89 -4.07 17.02 11.92
N PRO A 90 -3.61 18.20 11.48
CA PRO A 90 -4.39 19.42 11.62
C PRO A 90 -5.76 19.32 10.94
N PRO A 91 -6.82 19.91 11.50
CA PRO A 91 -8.10 19.99 10.81
C PRO A 91 -7.95 20.61 9.41
N GLY A 92 -8.59 20.01 8.41
CA GLY A 92 -8.52 20.47 7.02
C GLY A 92 -7.34 19.92 6.21
N SER A 93 -6.36 19.25 6.83
CA SER A 93 -5.19 18.71 6.10
C SER A 93 -5.56 17.69 5.01
N LEU A 94 -6.72 17.04 5.09
CA LEU A 94 -7.21 16.15 4.03
C LEU A 94 -7.65 16.91 2.77
N ASP A 95 -7.96 18.20 2.89
CA ASP A 95 -8.33 19.06 1.77
C ASP A 95 -7.13 19.75 1.12
N ASP A 96 -5.96 19.65 1.73
CA ASP A 96 -4.73 20.25 1.21
C ASP A 96 -4.40 19.72 -0.18
N GLN A 97 -3.91 20.64 -1.04
CA GLN A 97 -3.46 20.33 -2.38
C GLN A 97 -1.98 19.92 -2.38
N VAL A 98 -1.71 18.79 -3.00
CA VAL A 98 -0.36 18.27 -3.22
C VAL A 98 -0.01 18.43 -4.69
N GLU A 99 0.99 19.26 -4.97
CA GLU A 99 1.52 19.42 -6.32
C GLU A 99 2.63 18.38 -6.56
N TYR A 100 2.59 17.74 -7.72
CA TYR A 100 3.60 16.73 -8.11
C TYR A 100 3.73 16.66 -9.62
N ARG A 101 4.76 15.95 -10.09
CA ARG A 101 4.88 15.53 -11.47
C ARG A 101 4.62 14.04 -11.62
N ASN A 102 3.87 13.66 -12.65
CA ASN A 102 3.65 12.26 -12.96
C ASN A 102 4.90 11.63 -13.62
N SER A 103 4.82 10.34 -13.97
CA SER A 103 5.92 9.60 -14.61
C SER A 103 6.35 10.15 -15.97
N LYS A 104 5.49 10.99 -16.61
CA LYS A 104 5.77 11.67 -17.87
C LYS A 104 6.36 13.09 -17.67
N GLY A 105 6.54 13.51 -16.40
CA GLY A 105 7.02 14.85 -16.08
C GLY A 105 5.95 15.95 -16.13
N GLU A 106 4.68 15.60 -16.34
CA GLU A 106 3.56 16.55 -16.40
C GLU A 106 3.17 17.01 -14.99
N PRO A 107 2.88 18.32 -14.79
CA PRO A 107 2.46 18.81 -13.49
C PRO A 107 1.02 18.44 -13.19
N TRP A 108 0.77 17.99 -11.97
CA TRP A 108 -0.55 17.65 -11.44
C TRP A 108 -0.72 18.17 -10.03
N SER A 109 -1.97 18.33 -9.62
CA SER A 109 -2.35 18.63 -8.24
C SER A 109 -3.50 17.72 -7.83
N SER A 110 -3.44 17.18 -6.61
CA SER A 110 -4.50 16.31 -6.06
C SER A 110 -4.68 16.60 -4.58
N ARG A 111 -5.91 16.45 -4.09
CA ARG A 111 -6.19 16.56 -2.65
C ARG A 111 -5.57 15.38 -1.91
N VAL A 112 -5.14 15.62 -0.68
CA VAL A 112 -4.62 14.55 0.20
C VAL A 112 -5.64 13.42 0.33
N GLU A 113 -6.93 13.71 0.55
CA GLU A 113 -7.98 12.69 0.65
C GLU A 113 -8.05 11.80 -0.60
N ASP A 114 -7.93 12.39 -1.79
CA ASP A 114 -7.97 11.63 -3.05
C ASP A 114 -6.73 10.75 -3.21
N ILE A 115 -5.56 11.24 -2.78
CA ILE A 115 -4.31 10.47 -2.77
C ILE A 115 -4.42 9.28 -1.83
N LEU A 116 -4.90 9.47 -0.60
CA LEU A 116 -5.07 8.39 0.38
C LEU A 116 -6.03 7.32 -0.15
N THR A 117 -7.15 7.74 -0.72
CA THR A 117 -8.13 6.84 -1.35
C THR A 117 -7.51 6.07 -2.52
N HIS A 118 -6.75 6.77 -3.37
CA HIS A 118 -6.03 6.14 -4.49
C HIS A 118 -5.05 5.07 -4.00
N VAL A 119 -4.25 5.36 -2.98
CA VAL A 119 -3.27 4.41 -2.43
C VAL A 119 -3.93 3.12 -1.97
N LEU A 120 -5.06 3.22 -1.27
CA LEU A 120 -5.82 2.06 -0.78
C LEU A 120 -6.40 1.23 -1.93
N PHE A 121 -7.02 1.86 -2.92
CA PHE A 121 -7.58 1.17 -4.07
C PHE A 121 -6.50 0.56 -4.97
N HIS A 122 -5.40 1.26 -5.18
CA HIS A 122 -4.24 0.77 -5.92
C HIS A 122 -3.65 -0.49 -5.29
N SER A 123 -3.49 -0.50 -3.97
CA SER A 123 -3.01 -1.67 -3.23
C SER A 123 -3.96 -2.85 -3.39
N ALA A 124 -5.27 -2.64 -3.21
CA ALA A 124 -6.28 -3.69 -3.36
C ALA A 124 -6.34 -4.24 -4.78
N TYR A 125 -6.25 -3.38 -5.80
CA TYR A 125 -6.21 -3.76 -7.21
C TYR A 125 -5.05 -4.70 -7.51
N HIS A 126 -3.84 -4.36 -7.09
CA HIS A 126 -2.65 -5.17 -7.31
C HIS A 126 -2.62 -6.45 -6.46
N ARG A 127 -3.17 -6.44 -5.23
CA ARG A 127 -3.36 -7.68 -4.45
C ARG A 127 -4.27 -8.68 -5.17
N GLY A 128 -5.33 -8.20 -5.82
CA GLY A 128 -6.18 -9.04 -6.66
C GLY A 128 -5.41 -9.69 -7.82
N GLN A 129 -4.49 -8.96 -8.44
CA GLN A 129 -3.62 -9.50 -9.50
C GLN A 129 -2.64 -10.53 -8.94
N ILE A 130 -2.04 -10.29 -7.77
CA ILE A 130 -1.18 -11.27 -7.07
C ILE A 130 -1.95 -12.56 -6.79
N ALA A 131 -3.16 -12.45 -6.26
CA ALA A 131 -4.00 -13.61 -5.97
C ALA A 131 -4.33 -14.42 -7.25
N LEU A 132 -4.61 -13.74 -8.36
CA LEU A 132 -4.84 -14.38 -9.66
C LEU A 132 -3.58 -15.10 -10.15
N GLN A 133 -2.43 -14.47 -10.08
CA GLN A 133 -1.15 -15.08 -10.50
C GLN A 133 -0.81 -16.30 -9.65
N MET A 134 -0.99 -16.25 -8.33
CA MET A 134 -0.76 -17.39 -7.44
C MET A 134 -1.69 -18.57 -7.77
N ARG A 135 -3.01 -18.31 -7.94
CA ARG A 135 -3.97 -19.36 -8.34
C ARG A 135 -3.62 -19.97 -9.69
N SER A 136 -3.26 -19.17 -10.67
CA SER A 136 -2.86 -19.64 -12.01
C SER A 136 -1.60 -20.51 -11.97
N ALA A 137 -0.75 -20.33 -10.96
CA ALA A 137 0.43 -21.16 -10.72
C ALA A 137 0.18 -22.34 -9.76
N GLY A 138 -1.08 -22.62 -9.40
CA GLY A 138 -1.45 -23.71 -8.48
C GLY A 138 -1.13 -23.45 -7.02
N MET A 139 -0.92 -22.18 -6.64
CA MET A 139 -0.61 -21.77 -5.27
C MET A 139 -1.86 -21.23 -4.57
N GLU A 140 -1.89 -21.32 -3.25
CA GLU A 140 -2.97 -20.77 -2.42
C GLU A 140 -2.66 -19.31 -2.07
N PRO A 141 -3.43 -18.32 -2.57
CA PRO A 141 -3.26 -16.93 -2.18
C PRO A 141 -3.88 -16.65 -0.82
N ALA A 142 -3.47 -15.53 -0.20
CA ALA A 142 -4.07 -15.05 1.03
C ALA A 142 -5.54 -14.66 0.83
N TYR A 143 -6.36 -14.87 1.86
CA TYR A 143 -7.74 -14.39 1.93
C TYR A 143 -7.76 -13.03 2.64
N THR A 144 -7.94 -11.96 1.89
CA THR A 144 -7.76 -10.59 2.39
C THR A 144 -9.01 -9.72 2.29
N ASP A 145 -10.21 -10.29 2.27
CA ASP A 145 -11.45 -9.51 2.26
C ASP A 145 -11.56 -8.62 3.50
N PHE A 146 -11.92 -7.35 3.30
CA PHE A 146 -12.06 -6.38 4.38
C PHE A 146 -13.03 -6.84 5.46
N ILE A 147 -14.19 -7.37 5.06
CA ILE A 147 -15.20 -7.82 6.04
C ILE A 147 -14.73 -9.04 6.83
N HIS A 148 -13.88 -9.89 6.25
CA HIS A 148 -13.23 -10.99 6.96
C HIS A 148 -12.29 -10.44 8.04
N ALA A 149 -11.43 -9.48 7.69
CA ALA A 149 -10.50 -8.86 8.64
C ALA A 149 -11.25 -8.22 9.84
N VAL A 150 -12.37 -7.56 9.58
CA VAL A 150 -13.22 -6.97 10.64
C VAL A 150 -13.84 -8.05 11.53
N ARG A 151 -14.40 -9.10 10.94
CA ARG A 151 -15.04 -10.20 11.70
C ARG A 151 -14.04 -10.98 12.58
N GLN A 152 -12.80 -11.06 12.16
CA GLN A 152 -11.73 -11.72 12.92
C GLN A 152 -11.04 -10.81 13.94
N GLY A 153 -11.42 -9.53 13.99
CA GLY A 153 -10.79 -8.57 14.89
C GLY A 153 -9.36 -8.16 14.50
N PHE A 154 -8.98 -8.36 13.24
CA PHE A 154 -7.66 -7.94 12.74
C PHE A 154 -7.60 -6.44 12.46
N VAL A 155 -8.76 -5.81 12.32
CA VAL A 155 -8.92 -4.37 12.09
C VAL A 155 -10.07 -3.85 12.95
N GLU A 156 -9.78 -2.90 13.82
CA GLU A 156 -10.72 -2.22 14.71
C GLU A 156 -11.39 -1.01 14.04
#